data_897546933ee00acb3161a61baf526582
#
_entry.id   897546933ee00acb3161a61baf526582
#
_cell.length_a   1.000
_cell.length_b   1.000
_cell.length_c   1.000
_cell.angle_alpha   90.00
_cell.angle_beta   90.00
_cell.angle_gamma   90.00
#
_symmetry.space_group_name_H-M   'P 1'
#
loop_
_entity.id
_entity.type
_entity.pdbx_description
1 polymer ?
#
loop_
_entity_poly.entity_id
_entity_poly.type
_entity_poly.pdbx_seq_one_letter_code
_entity_poly.pdbx_strand_id
1 'polypeptide(L)' 'MDPNVWGPHAWIFLHTITLTYPHKPTNQDKINYKNFFINLGKVLPCPHCSNNYNIHLNQFPIDQFLTNK' A
#
# COMPACT_ATOMS: atom_id res chain seq x y z
N MET A 1 -12.20 5.70 -14.62
CA MET A 1 -11.11 5.35 -15.55
C MET A 1 -10.83 3.86 -15.47
N ASP A 2 -10.53 3.25 -16.60
CA ASP A 2 -10.32 1.81 -16.70
C ASP A 2 -9.08 1.37 -15.90
N PRO A 3 -9.19 0.39 -15.00
CA PRO A 3 -8.04 -0.14 -14.25
C PRO A 3 -6.92 -0.66 -15.15
N ASN A 4 -7.22 -1.09 -16.37
CA ASN A 4 -6.20 -1.53 -17.32
C ASN A 4 -5.30 -0.37 -17.76
N VAL A 5 -5.78 0.86 -17.63
CA VAL A 5 -5.00 2.07 -17.98
C VAL A 5 -4.16 2.53 -16.81
N TRP A 6 -4.77 2.75 -15.63
CA TRP A 6 -4.05 3.31 -14.50
C TRP A 6 -3.32 2.26 -13.64
N GLY A 7 -3.77 1.00 -13.68
CA GLY A 7 -3.24 -0.04 -12.82
C GLY A 7 -1.73 -0.24 -12.93
N PRO A 8 -1.19 -0.43 -14.16
CA PRO A 8 0.26 -0.63 -14.31
C PRO A 8 1.08 0.56 -13.80
N HIS A 9 0.62 1.78 -14.03
CA HIS A 9 1.31 2.99 -13.55
C HIS A 9 1.28 3.07 -12.03
N ALA A 10 0.13 2.77 -11.43
CA ALA A 10 -0.01 2.76 -9.97
C ALA A 10 0.89 1.70 -9.36
N TRP A 11 0.98 0.53 -9.97
CA TRP A 11 1.81 -0.56 -9.49
C TRP A 11 3.29 -0.17 -9.45
N ILE A 12 3.78 0.47 -10.51
CA ILE A 12 5.16 0.96 -10.58
C ILE A 12 5.42 1.98 -9.46
N PHE A 13 4.51 2.92 -9.28
CA PHE A 13 4.63 3.94 -8.25
C PHE A 13 4.66 3.33 -6.84
N LEU A 14 3.75 2.40 -6.57
CA LEU A 14 3.68 1.74 -5.27
C LEU A 14 4.94 0.92 -4.99
N HIS A 15 5.47 0.22 -5.99
CA HIS A 15 6.74 -0.49 -5.85
C HIS A 15 7.88 0.47 -5.51
N THR A 16 7.92 1.61 -6.18
CA THR A 16 8.95 2.63 -5.91
C THR A 16 8.88 3.10 -4.46
N ILE A 17 7.67 3.33 -3.94
CA ILE A 17 7.47 3.72 -2.55
C ILE A 17 8.04 2.66 -1.59
N THR A 18 7.78 1.38 -1.86
CA THR A 18 8.28 0.31 -0.99
C THR A 18 9.80 0.21 -1.01
N LEU A 19 10.43 0.48 -2.17
CA LEU A 19 11.88 0.45 -2.28
C LEU A 19 12.56 1.59 -1.52
N THR A 20 11.86 2.69 -1.28
CA THR A 20 12.40 3.83 -0.54
C THR A 20 12.13 3.75 0.96
N TYR A 21 11.52 2.69 1.44
CA TYR A 21 11.27 2.50 2.87
C TYR A 21 12.62 2.42 3.62
N PRO A 22 12.80 3.18 4.73
CA PRO A 22 14.07 3.23 5.44
C PRO A 22 14.50 1.87 6.00
N HIS A 23 15.81 1.61 6.04
CA HIS A 23 16.34 0.40 6.68
C HIS A 23 16.11 0.41 8.19
N LYS A 24 16.19 1.60 8.80
CA LYS A 24 15.93 1.80 10.22
C LYS A 24 14.76 2.75 10.38
N PRO A 25 13.53 2.27 10.15
CA PRO A 25 12.37 3.15 10.18
C PRO A 25 12.11 3.67 11.59
N THR A 26 11.81 4.96 11.69
CA THR A 26 11.34 5.55 12.93
C THR A 26 9.89 5.13 13.17
N ASN A 27 9.38 5.40 14.40
CA ASN A 27 7.95 5.16 14.65
C ASN A 27 7.08 6.02 13.74
N GLN A 28 7.50 7.25 13.45
CA GLN A 28 6.76 8.12 12.54
C GLN A 28 6.77 7.58 11.11
N ASP A 29 7.90 7.04 10.66
CA ASP A 29 7.97 6.39 9.34
C ASP A 29 6.96 5.26 9.23
N LYS A 30 6.91 4.39 10.25
CA LYS A 30 5.98 3.26 10.27
C LYS A 30 4.53 3.73 10.21
N ILE A 31 4.19 4.77 10.97
CA ILE A 31 2.84 5.34 10.99
C ILE A 31 2.48 5.90 9.62
N ASN A 32 3.39 6.65 9.00
CA ASN A 32 3.14 7.28 7.72
C ASN A 32 2.90 6.25 6.62
N TYR A 33 3.75 5.23 6.53
CA TYR A 33 3.60 4.19 5.53
C TYR A 33 2.35 3.35 5.78
N LYS A 34 2.09 3.01 7.03
CA LYS A 34 0.89 2.26 7.39
C LYS A 34 -0.38 3.00 6.99
N ASN A 35 -0.47 4.28 7.37
CA ASN A 35 -1.64 5.09 7.07
C ASN A 35 -1.82 5.26 5.57
N PHE A 36 -0.72 5.46 4.84
CA PHE A 36 -0.78 5.58 3.38
C PHE A 36 -1.39 4.32 2.75
N PHE A 37 -0.86 3.16 3.08
CA PHE A 37 -1.32 1.92 2.44
C PHE A 37 -2.72 1.52 2.87
N ILE A 38 -3.10 1.76 4.13
CA ILE A 38 -4.46 1.49 4.58
C ILE A 38 -5.44 2.43 3.89
N ASN A 39 -5.12 3.72 3.84
CA ASN A 39 -6.00 4.71 3.22
C ASN A 39 -6.09 4.51 1.71
N LEU A 40 -5.04 4.05 1.09
CA LEU A 40 -5.06 3.71 -0.35
C LEU A 40 -6.19 2.75 -0.66
N GLY A 41 -6.39 1.73 0.17
CA GLY A 41 -7.46 0.77 -0.05
C GLY A 41 -8.85 1.36 0.03
N LYS A 42 -9.00 2.53 0.67
CA LYS A 42 -10.29 3.20 0.80
C LYS A 42 -10.59 4.14 -0.36
N VAL A 43 -9.57 4.52 -1.13
CA VAL A 43 -9.71 5.54 -2.17
C VAL A 43 -9.40 5.02 -3.57
N LEU A 44 -9.10 3.74 -3.73
CA LEU A 44 -8.85 3.18 -5.05
C LEU A 44 -10.06 3.44 -5.97
N PRO A 45 -9.83 3.90 -7.21
CA PRO A 45 -10.92 4.29 -8.13
C PRO A 45 -11.60 3.08 -8.79
N CYS A 46 -11.67 1.96 -8.10
CA CYS A 46 -12.30 0.73 -8.57
C CYS A 46 -12.83 0.00 -7.34
N PRO A 47 -14.16 -0.09 -7.14
CA PRO A 47 -14.72 -0.74 -5.95
C PRO A 47 -14.28 -2.20 -5.78
N HIS A 48 -14.19 -2.95 -6.88
CA HIS A 48 -13.75 -4.33 -6.86
C HIS A 48 -12.27 -4.43 -6.44
N CYS A 49 -11.43 -3.57 -6.97
CA CYS A 49 -10.01 -3.52 -6.63
C CYS A 49 -9.81 -3.13 -5.16
N SER A 50 -10.60 -2.19 -4.68
CA SER A 50 -10.57 -1.75 -3.29
C SER A 50 -10.92 -2.90 -2.34
N ASN A 51 -11.97 -3.66 -2.64
CA ASN A 51 -12.36 -4.80 -1.84
C ASN A 51 -11.27 -5.86 -1.78
N ASN A 52 -10.68 -6.21 -2.92
CA ASN A 52 -9.59 -7.19 -2.98
C ASN A 52 -8.37 -6.71 -2.18
N TYR A 53 -8.03 -5.46 -2.32
CA TYR A 53 -6.90 -4.86 -1.60
C TYR A 53 -7.12 -4.94 -0.09
N ASN A 54 -8.31 -4.59 0.39
CA ASN A 54 -8.61 -4.61 1.82
C ASN A 54 -8.63 -6.04 2.38
N ILE A 55 -9.10 -7.01 1.60
CA ILE A 55 -9.05 -8.41 2.00
C ILE A 55 -7.61 -8.87 2.19
N HIS A 56 -6.72 -8.51 1.26
CA HIS A 56 -5.31 -8.85 1.37
C HIS A 56 -4.67 -8.19 2.59
N LEU A 57 -4.99 -6.94 2.90
CA LEU A 57 -4.47 -6.27 4.08
C LEU A 57 -4.92 -6.98 5.37
N ASN A 58 -6.14 -7.48 5.41
CA ASN A 58 -6.63 -8.21 6.58
C ASN A 58 -5.93 -9.56 6.75
N GLN A 59 -5.62 -10.24 5.65
CA GLN A 59 -4.92 -11.52 5.68
C GLN A 59 -3.43 -11.35 6.00
N PHE A 60 -2.83 -10.24 5.56
CA PHE A 60 -1.41 -9.96 5.72
C PHE A 60 -1.25 -8.57 6.36
N PRO A 61 -1.38 -8.48 7.72
CA PRO A 61 -1.29 -7.19 8.39
C PRO A 61 0.00 -6.46 8.06
N ILE A 62 -0.14 -5.22 7.64
CA ILE A 62 1.00 -4.42 7.15
C ILE A 62 2.07 -4.20 8.22
N ASP A 63 1.70 -4.21 9.50
CA ASP A 63 2.65 -4.01 10.59
C ASP A 63 3.80 -5.00 10.54
N GLN A 64 3.54 -6.24 10.10
CA GLN A 64 4.57 -7.27 9.99
C GLN A 64 5.62 -6.90 8.96
N PHE A 65 5.22 -6.26 7.88
CA PHE A 65 6.12 -5.87 6.79
C PHE A 65 6.88 -4.59 7.11
N LEU A 66 6.28 -3.69 7.87
CA LEU A 66 6.93 -2.44 8.26
C LEU A 66 8.05 -2.66 9.26
N THR A 67 7.98 -3.72 10.05
CA THR A 67 8.99 -4.06 11.04
C THR A 67 10.18 -4.78 10.41
N ASN A 68 9.94 -5.57 9.37
CA ASN A 68 10.94 -6.43 8.73
C ASN A 68 11.12 -6.02 7.27
N LYS A 69 11.85 -4.98 7.03
CA LYS A 69 12.11 -4.57 5.67
C LYS A 69 13.01 -5.57 4.95
#